data_b247f4f9161e1f11ac948d03b90db067
#
_entry.id   b247f4f9161e1f11ac948d03b90db067
#
_cell.length_a   1.000
_cell.length_b   1.000
_cell.length_c   1.000
_cell.angle_alpha   90.00
_cell.angle_beta   90.00
_cell.angle_gamma   90.00
#
_symmetry.space_group_name_H-M   'P 1'
#
loop_
_entity.id
_entity.type
_entity.pdbx_description
1 polymer ?
#
loop_
_entity_poly.entity_id
_entity_poly.type
_entity_poly.pdbx_seq_one_letter_code
_entity_poly.pdbx_strand_id
1 'polypeptide(L)'
;RAVPGVEVSVEPGLIVFPAGRKEAPRLEARIVSNSPSPVKGRLEVLVPAGWTAAQSPSFALEKRGASQTIELALRPPASPSPYRGEIPITAVLDDGDRSGLAIRLVDYEHIRPSPLPQPSTVSLTVLDLLLPSLTRIGYIRGASDRVPEALIAVGMPVEMLSSRVLEHGDLSRYDAIVVGPRAYETDSSLVAGNSRLLAYVRAGGLLVVQYQQPPFTAGNFAPEKIEITRIDRVTDENAPVRILESSHPIFTTPNRIGDSDWEGWVQERGLYFAHSWAPAYTPLLSMADPGDTEQRGSLLAATIGKGHYVYTGLAFFRQLPAGVPGAYRLFANLLAWKAKKP
;
A
#
# COMPACT_ATOMS: atom_id res chain seq x y z
N ARG A 1 3.04 -4.29 -35.16
CA ARG A 1 1.91 -3.49 -34.65
C ARG A 1 2.28 -2.04 -34.81
N ALA A 2 1.35 -1.21 -35.32
CA ALA A 2 1.59 0.21 -35.44
C ALA A 2 1.71 0.84 -34.04
N VAL A 3 2.74 1.62 -33.83
CA VAL A 3 2.93 2.44 -32.63
C VAL A 3 2.08 3.70 -32.81
N PRO A 4 1.34 4.18 -31.79
CA PRO A 4 0.56 5.41 -31.94
C PRO A 4 1.48 6.59 -32.22
N GLY A 5 0.98 7.59 -33.00
CA GLY A 5 1.74 8.78 -33.33
C GLY A 5 2.19 9.59 -32.13
N VAL A 6 1.43 9.48 -31.02
CA VAL A 6 1.75 10.05 -29.71
C VAL A 6 1.44 9.02 -28.62
N GLU A 7 2.35 8.86 -27.67
CA GLU A 7 2.15 8.09 -26.46
C GLU A 7 1.88 9.00 -25.28
N VAL A 8 1.04 8.51 -24.35
CA VAL A 8 0.77 9.19 -23.07
C VAL A 8 1.00 8.19 -21.95
N SER A 9 1.93 8.47 -21.06
CA SER A 9 2.12 7.72 -19.81
C SER A 9 1.79 8.60 -18.62
N VAL A 10 1.27 8.01 -17.54
CA VAL A 10 0.79 8.77 -16.38
C VAL A 10 1.31 8.17 -15.11
N GLU A 11 1.77 9.03 -14.19
CA GLU A 11 2.21 8.66 -12.85
C GLU A 11 1.63 9.62 -11.78
N PRO A 12 1.23 9.09 -10.62
CA PRO A 12 1.18 7.66 -10.27
C PRO A 12 0.05 6.93 -11.02
N GLY A 13 0.22 5.63 -11.28
CA GLY A 13 -0.83 4.78 -11.89
C GLY A 13 -2.02 4.50 -10.97
N LEU A 14 -1.92 4.80 -9.68
CA LEU A 14 -2.97 4.67 -8.69
C LEU A 14 -2.99 5.89 -7.77
N ILE A 15 -4.17 6.44 -7.57
CA ILE A 15 -4.47 7.47 -6.57
C ILE A 15 -5.40 6.84 -5.53
N VAL A 16 -4.96 6.82 -4.27
CA VAL A 16 -5.81 6.48 -3.12
C VAL A 16 -6.10 7.78 -2.36
N PHE A 17 -7.37 8.17 -2.34
CA PHE A 17 -7.80 9.46 -1.82
C PHE A 17 -8.76 9.28 -0.63
N PRO A 18 -8.31 9.56 0.61
CA PRO A 18 -9.22 9.64 1.77
C PRO A 18 -10.25 10.75 1.58
N ALA A 19 -11.54 10.44 1.75
CA ALA A 19 -12.64 11.39 1.49
C ALA A 19 -12.55 12.70 2.31
N GLY A 20 -11.92 12.65 3.48
CA GLY A 20 -11.67 13.83 4.33
C GLY A 20 -10.46 14.69 3.95
N ARG A 21 -9.66 14.28 2.97
CA ARG A 21 -8.45 15.00 2.53
C ARG A 21 -8.83 16.24 1.72
N LYS A 22 -8.23 17.38 2.04
CA LYS A 22 -8.48 18.66 1.34
C LYS A 22 -7.54 18.91 0.18
N GLU A 23 -6.34 18.33 0.22
CA GLU A 23 -5.32 18.53 -0.79
C GLU A 23 -5.65 17.72 -2.05
N ALA A 24 -5.74 18.41 -3.18
CA ALA A 24 -6.01 17.79 -4.48
C ALA A 24 -4.86 16.85 -4.87
N PRO A 25 -5.15 15.60 -5.31
CA PRO A 25 -4.12 14.72 -5.83
C PRO A 25 -3.58 15.24 -7.14
N ARG A 26 -2.28 15.06 -7.34
CA ARG A 26 -1.56 15.46 -8.54
C ARG A 26 -1.05 14.23 -9.27
N LEU A 27 -0.97 14.35 -10.56
CA LEU A 27 -0.39 13.35 -11.45
C LEU A 27 0.41 14.03 -12.55
N GLU A 28 1.37 13.32 -13.10
CA GLU A 28 2.19 13.75 -14.20
C GLU A 28 1.83 12.94 -15.44
N ALA A 29 1.47 13.61 -16.51
CA ALA A 29 1.28 13.01 -17.82
C ALA A 29 2.49 13.32 -18.68
N ARG A 30 3.21 12.29 -19.10
CA ARG A 30 4.31 12.40 -20.06
C ARG A 30 3.84 12.01 -21.44
N ILE A 31 3.97 12.94 -22.38
CA ILE A 31 3.62 12.78 -23.78
C ILE A 31 4.91 12.60 -24.59
N VAL A 32 4.95 11.60 -25.48
CA VAL A 32 6.11 11.30 -26.34
C VAL A 32 5.64 11.22 -27.80
N SER A 33 6.32 11.91 -28.71
CA SER A 33 6.04 11.82 -30.15
C SER A 33 6.75 10.63 -30.79
N ASN A 34 5.99 9.82 -31.52
CA ASN A 34 6.50 8.80 -32.45
C ASN A 34 6.41 9.27 -33.93
N SER A 35 5.82 10.45 -34.16
CA SER A 35 5.70 11.05 -35.49
C SER A 35 7.04 11.63 -35.97
N PRO A 36 7.38 11.49 -37.28
CA PRO A 36 8.53 12.18 -37.88
C PRO A 36 8.30 13.68 -38.03
N SER A 37 7.03 14.12 -38.04
CA SER A 37 6.61 15.53 -38.20
C SER A 37 6.22 16.14 -36.84
N PRO A 38 6.27 17.47 -36.69
CA PRO A 38 5.75 18.13 -35.48
C PRO A 38 4.29 17.78 -35.24
N VAL A 39 3.96 17.57 -33.98
CA VAL A 39 2.59 17.29 -33.50
C VAL A 39 2.21 18.26 -32.39
N LYS A 40 0.96 18.73 -32.43
CA LYS A 40 0.36 19.60 -31.41
C LYS A 40 -1.00 19.03 -31.00
N GLY A 41 -1.42 19.36 -29.81
CA GLY A 41 -2.69 18.90 -29.30
C GLY A 41 -2.93 19.30 -27.86
N ARG A 42 -3.93 18.67 -27.25
CA ARG A 42 -4.28 18.85 -25.82
C ARG A 42 -4.53 17.51 -25.15
N LEU A 43 -4.42 17.49 -23.82
CA LEU A 43 -4.82 16.34 -23.01
C LEU A 43 -6.29 16.50 -22.59
N GLU A 44 -7.06 15.45 -22.78
CA GLU A 44 -8.40 15.27 -22.21
C GLU A 44 -8.32 14.28 -21.04
N VAL A 45 -8.90 14.66 -19.90
CA VAL A 45 -8.94 13.84 -18.67
C VAL A 45 -10.41 13.58 -18.35
N LEU A 46 -10.83 12.33 -18.40
CA LEU A 46 -12.21 11.95 -18.09
C LEU A 46 -12.33 11.63 -16.60
N VAL A 47 -12.74 12.61 -15.81
CA VAL A 47 -12.88 12.47 -14.35
C VAL A 47 -14.26 11.97 -13.94
N PRO A 48 -14.40 11.33 -12.74
CA PRO A 48 -15.68 10.91 -12.20
C PRO A 48 -16.63 12.10 -11.93
N ALA A 49 -17.91 11.82 -11.78
CA ALA A 49 -18.92 12.82 -11.46
C ALA A 49 -18.54 13.64 -10.20
N GLY A 50 -18.67 14.94 -10.30
CA GLY A 50 -18.32 15.90 -9.25
C GLY A 50 -16.83 16.25 -9.14
N TRP A 51 -15.94 15.46 -9.73
CA TRP A 51 -14.52 15.80 -9.84
C TRP A 51 -14.28 16.76 -11.02
N THR A 52 -13.23 17.56 -10.93
CA THR A 52 -12.77 18.40 -12.05
C THR A 52 -11.27 18.23 -12.27
N ALA A 53 -10.85 18.23 -13.52
CA ALA A 53 -9.43 18.36 -13.88
C ALA A 53 -9.13 19.83 -14.22
N ALA A 54 -7.86 20.25 -14.09
CA ALA A 54 -7.42 21.51 -14.66
C ALA A 54 -7.75 21.54 -16.18
N GLN A 55 -7.94 22.75 -16.74
CA GLN A 55 -8.24 22.92 -18.16
C GLN A 55 -7.29 22.08 -19.01
N SER A 56 -7.85 21.46 -20.07
CA SER A 56 -7.13 20.59 -21.02
C SER A 56 -5.81 21.24 -21.47
N PRO A 57 -4.65 20.86 -20.86
CA PRO A 57 -3.40 21.52 -21.19
C PRO A 57 -2.94 21.11 -22.59
N SER A 58 -2.43 22.09 -23.34
CA SER A 58 -1.87 21.87 -24.67
C SER A 58 -0.42 21.44 -24.63
N PHE A 59 0.02 20.73 -25.64
CA PHE A 59 1.40 20.33 -25.88
C PHE A 59 1.82 20.55 -27.33
N ALA A 60 3.14 20.68 -27.54
CA ALA A 60 3.74 20.76 -28.85
C ALA A 60 5.07 19.98 -28.84
N LEU A 61 5.22 19.05 -29.79
CA LEU A 61 6.38 18.18 -29.93
C LEU A 61 6.93 18.28 -31.32
N GLU A 62 8.18 18.72 -31.48
CA GLU A 62 8.77 19.12 -32.75
C GLU A 62 9.23 17.94 -33.64
N LYS A 63 9.52 16.79 -33.04
CA LYS A 63 10.10 15.63 -33.75
C LYS A 63 9.87 14.33 -33.02
N ARG A 64 10.12 13.24 -33.72
CA ARG A 64 10.13 11.90 -33.09
C ARG A 64 11.07 11.84 -31.88
N GLY A 65 10.59 11.26 -30.79
CA GLY A 65 11.30 11.13 -29.52
C GLY A 65 11.26 12.40 -28.66
N ALA A 66 10.73 13.53 -29.16
CA ALA A 66 10.46 14.68 -28.30
C ALA A 66 9.41 14.33 -27.25
N SER A 67 9.57 14.83 -26.04
CA SER A 67 8.63 14.58 -24.95
C SER A 67 8.36 15.85 -24.15
N GLN A 68 7.17 15.90 -23.57
CA GLN A 68 6.72 16.95 -22.65
C GLN A 68 6.03 16.30 -21.46
N THR A 69 6.33 16.77 -20.24
CA THR A 69 5.63 16.36 -19.01
C THR A 69 4.71 17.48 -18.57
N ILE A 70 3.47 17.15 -18.25
CA ILE A 70 2.42 18.08 -17.82
C ILE A 70 1.90 17.62 -16.47
N GLU A 71 1.91 18.51 -15.48
CA GLU A 71 1.27 18.26 -14.19
C GLU A 71 -0.25 18.48 -14.31
N LEU A 72 -1.02 17.51 -13.83
CA LEU A 72 -2.47 17.54 -13.81
C LEU A 72 -2.93 17.46 -12.34
N ALA A 73 -3.76 18.41 -11.92
CA ALA A 73 -4.40 18.39 -10.61
C ALA A 73 -5.86 17.94 -10.75
N LEU A 74 -6.22 16.90 -9.99
CA LEU A 74 -7.59 16.42 -9.90
C LEU A 74 -8.25 17.07 -8.68
N ARG A 75 -9.27 17.88 -8.88
CA ARG A 75 -9.97 18.57 -7.80
C ARG A 75 -11.18 17.74 -7.37
N PRO A 76 -11.21 17.27 -6.11
CA PRO A 76 -12.36 16.54 -5.57
C PRO A 76 -13.55 17.48 -5.36
N PRO A 77 -14.78 16.95 -5.32
CA PRO A 77 -15.93 17.70 -4.81
C PRO A 77 -15.77 17.99 -3.30
N ALA A 78 -16.60 18.88 -2.76
CA ALA A 78 -16.55 19.26 -1.33
C ALA A 78 -16.73 18.06 -0.38
N SER A 79 -17.50 17.06 -0.80
CA SER A 79 -17.75 15.81 -0.08
C SER A 79 -17.63 14.63 -1.04
N PRO A 80 -16.41 14.11 -1.26
CA PRO A 80 -16.21 12.99 -2.15
C PRO A 80 -16.87 11.72 -1.59
N SER A 81 -17.71 11.08 -2.38
CA SER A 81 -18.26 9.76 -2.05
C SER A 81 -17.27 8.64 -2.36
N PRO A 82 -17.34 7.50 -1.65
CA PRO A 82 -16.53 6.32 -1.99
C PRO A 82 -16.67 5.98 -3.48
N TYR A 83 -15.54 5.76 -4.12
CA TYR A 83 -15.45 5.50 -5.55
C TYR A 83 -14.24 4.60 -5.84
N ARG A 84 -14.38 3.70 -6.81
CA ARG A 84 -13.27 2.94 -7.39
C ARG A 84 -13.47 2.84 -8.90
N GLY A 85 -12.52 3.32 -9.67
CA GLY A 85 -12.58 3.29 -11.12
C GLY A 85 -11.36 3.89 -11.79
N GLU A 86 -11.38 3.88 -13.11
CA GLU A 86 -10.30 4.37 -13.96
C GLU A 86 -10.58 5.80 -14.43
N ILE A 87 -9.53 6.60 -14.52
CA ILE A 87 -9.51 7.94 -15.12
C ILE A 87 -8.72 7.84 -16.41
N PRO A 88 -9.39 7.78 -17.59
CA PRO A 88 -8.71 7.81 -18.88
C PRO A 88 -8.08 9.17 -19.15
N ILE A 89 -6.87 9.17 -19.72
CA ILE A 89 -6.16 10.36 -20.17
C ILE A 89 -5.82 10.17 -21.64
N THR A 90 -6.30 11.08 -22.48
CA THR A 90 -6.20 10.98 -23.93
C THR A 90 -5.55 12.22 -24.52
N ALA A 91 -4.53 12.04 -25.34
CA ALA A 91 -4.04 13.11 -26.21
C ALA A 91 -4.98 13.24 -27.42
N VAL A 92 -5.46 14.45 -27.67
CA VAL A 92 -6.25 14.83 -28.84
C VAL A 92 -5.41 15.76 -29.68
N LEU A 93 -5.02 15.32 -30.88
CA LEU A 93 -4.18 16.07 -31.78
C LEU A 93 -5.01 17.09 -32.59
N ASP A 94 -4.35 18.13 -33.08
CA ASP A 94 -5.00 19.19 -33.85
C ASP A 94 -5.57 18.71 -35.22
N ASP A 95 -5.05 17.58 -35.72
CA ASP A 95 -5.57 16.91 -36.95
C ASP A 95 -6.80 16.02 -36.67
N GLY A 96 -7.20 15.89 -35.39
CA GLY A 96 -8.33 15.08 -34.95
C GLY A 96 -7.98 13.67 -34.46
N ASP A 97 -6.74 13.21 -34.65
CA ASP A 97 -6.29 11.93 -34.11
C ASP A 97 -6.30 11.91 -32.59
N ARG A 98 -6.52 10.72 -32.02
CA ARG A 98 -6.63 10.51 -30.57
C ARG A 98 -5.72 9.36 -30.13
N SER A 99 -4.99 9.54 -29.05
CA SER A 99 -4.19 8.50 -28.44
C SER A 99 -4.35 8.50 -26.91
N GLY A 100 -4.84 7.39 -26.38
CA GLY A 100 -4.90 7.09 -24.94
C GLY A 100 -4.07 5.85 -24.62
N LEU A 101 -2.87 5.73 -25.20
CA LEU A 101 -1.99 4.58 -25.04
C LEU A 101 -0.60 5.01 -24.59
N ALA A 102 -0.05 4.28 -23.64
CA ALA A 102 1.37 4.22 -23.32
C ALA A 102 1.99 2.97 -23.93
N ILE A 103 3.27 3.02 -24.27
CA ILE A 103 4.01 1.83 -24.70
C ILE A 103 4.97 1.43 -23.60
N ARG A 104 4.74 0.24 -23.04
CA ARG A 104 5.69 -0.41 -22.14
C ARG A 104 6.59 -1.33 -22.96
N LEU A 105 7.89 -1.09 -22.90
CA LEU A 105 8.85 -2.04 -23.47
C LEU A 105 8.98 -3.23 -22.52
N VAL A 106 8.65 -4.40 -23.00
CA VAL A 106 8.94 -5.68 -22.33
C VAL A 106 10.28 -6.16 -22.86
N ASP A 107 11.31 -6.03 -22.02
CA ASP A 107 12.70 -6.36 -22.36
C ASP A 107 13.27 -7.26 -21.27
N TYR A 108 13.42 -8.56 -21.59
CA TYR A 108 14.06 -9.57 -20.74
C TYR A 108 15.20 -10.21 -21.52
N GLU A 109 16.25 -10.65 -20.84
CA GLU A 109 17.46 -11.23 -21.43
C GLU A 109 17.20 -12.35 -22.46
N HIS A 110 16.06 -13.04 -22.36
CA HIS A 110 15.76 -14.23 -23.18
C HIS A 110 14.71 -14.00 -24.26
N ILE A 111 14.16 -12.78 -24.38
CA ILE A 111 13.16 -12.43 -25.40
C ILE A 111 13.57 -11.18 -26.16
N ARG A 112 13.10 -11.06 -27.41
CA ARG A 112 13.27 -9.80 -28.15
C ARG A 112 12.44 -8.72 -27.48
N PRO A 113 12.98 -7.49 -27.29
CA PRO A 113 12.22 -6.36 -26.79
C PRO A 113 10.92 -6.21 -27.58
N SER A 114 9.80 -6.22 -26.88
CA SER A 114 8.46 -6.16 -27.49
C SER A 114 7.65 -5.01 -26.91
N PRO A 115 7.14 -4.10 -27.74
CA PRO A 115 6.27 -3.03 -27.28
C PRO A 115 4.90 -3.60 -26.87
N LEU A 116 4.48 -3.31 -25.64
CA LEU A 116 3.17 -3.66 -25.10
C LEU A 116 2.36 -2.38 -24.92
N PRO A 117 1.36 -2.14 -25.77
CA PRO A 117 0.44 -1.02 -25.58
C PRO A 117 -0.41 -1.24 -24.30
N GLN A 118 -0.52 -0.21 -23.51
CA GLN A 118 -1.35 -0.16 -22.31
C GLN A 118 -2.22 1.09 -22.34
N PRO A 119 -3.49 1.03 -21.86
CA PRO A 119 -4.30 2.23 -21.71
C PRO A 119 -3.61 3.28 -20.84
N SER A 120 -3.72 4.55 -21.22
CA SER A 120 -3.27 5.68 -20.40
C SER A 120 -4.35 6.00 -19.38
N THR A 121 -4.37 5.26 -18.29
CA THR A 121 -5.36 5.39 -17.22
C THR A 121 -4.68 5.54 -15.86
N VAL A 122 -5.37 6.22 -14.95
CA VAL A 122 -5.03 6.26 -13.53
C VAL A 122 -6.18 5.63 -12.76
N SER A 123 -5.88 4.63 -11.96
CA SER A 123 -6.86 4.08 -11.02
C SER A 123 -7.10 5.09 -9.89
N LEU A 124 -8.35 5.46 -9.64
CA LEU A 124 -8.76 6.30 -8.51
C LEU A 124 -9.58 5.47 -7.53
N THR A 125 -9.12 5.42 -6.29
CA THR A 125 -9.89 4.90 -5.16
C THR A 125 -10.15 6.01 -4.15
N VAL A 126 -11.41 6.39 -3.99
CA VAL A 126 -11.87 7.30 -2.92
C VAL A 126 -12.43 6.43 -1.81
N LEU A 127 -11.91 6.59 -0.59
CA LEU A 127 -12.31 5.76 0.54
C LEU A 127 -12.64 6.59 1.77
N ASP A 128 -13.62 6.10 2.54
CA ASP A 128 -13.91 6.59 3.87
C ASP A 128 -12.85 6.04 4.84
N LEU A 129 -11.78 6.81 5.01
CA LEU A 129 -10.64 6.45 5.84
C LEU A 129 -10.41 7.52 6.90
N LEU A 130 -10.56 7.12 8.15
CA LEU A 130 -10.13 7.90 9.28
C LEU A 130 -8.68 7.55 9.64
N LEU A 131 -7.79 8.53 9.52
CA LEU A 131 -6.39 8.35 9.87
C LEU A 131 -6.18 8.52 11.38
N PRO A 132 -5.31 7.71 12.00
CA PRO A 132 -4.92 7.91 13.39
C PRO A 132 -4.12 9.22 13.55
N SER A 133 -4.30 9.89 14.67
CA SER A 133 -3.50 11.07 15.01
C SER A 133 -2.10 10.64 15.44
N LEU A 134 -1.20 10.49 14.47
CA LEU A 134 0.21 10.11 14.66
C LEU A 134 1.10 11.23 14.12
N THR A 135 2.24 11.44 14.77
CA THR A 135 3.23 12.44 14.37
C THR A 135 4.39 11.81 13.60
N ARG A 136 4.68 10.52 13.88
CA ARG A 136 5.82 9.84 13.28
C ARG A 136 5.68 8.32 13.34
N ILE A 137 5.73 7.69 12.18
CA ILE A 137 5.72 6.24 12.00
C ILE A 137 7.08 5.82 11.46
N GLY A 138 7.83 5.03 12.24
CA GLY A 138 9.06 4.43 11.75
C GLY A 138 8.75 3.22 10.87
N TYR A 139 9.39 3.10 9.72
CA TYR A 139 9.19 1.95 8.83
C TYR A 139 10.53 1.31 8.44
N ILE A 140 10.63 0.01 8.65
CA ILE A 140 11.77 -0.83 8.25
C ILE A 140 11.34 -1.60 7.01
N ARG A 141 11.94 -1.29 5.85
CA ARG A 141 11.52 -1.85 4.56
C ARG A 141 11.80 -3.35 4.48
N GLY A 142 10.85 -4.07 3.95
CA GLY A 142 10.96 -5.49 3.63
C GLY A 142 11.28 -5.77 2.15
N ALA A 143 11.22 -7.05 1.78
CA ALA A 143 11.43 -7.49 0.40
C ALA A 143 10.26 -7.09 -0.51
N SER A 144 10.55 -6.44 -1.63
CA SER A 144 9.56 -5.99 -2.63
C SER A 144 8.41 -5.20 -2.03
N ASP A 145 8.72 -4.37 -1.05
CA ASP A 145 7.78 -3.71 -0.16
C ASP A 145 7.43 -2.30 -0.64
N ARG A 146 6.18 -2.09 -1.01
CA ARG A 146 5.60 -0.80 -1.42
C ARG A 146 4.57 -0.26 -0.42
N VAL A 147 4.46 -0.88 0.75
CA VAL A 147 3.57 -0.42 1.82
C VAL A 147 3.90 1.00 2.29
N PRO A 148 5.18 1.39 2.50
CA PRO A 148 5.48 2.75 2.94
C PRO A 148 4.99 3.82 1.97
N GLU A 149 5.16 3.63 0.65
CA GLU A 149 4.67 4.55 -0.37
C GLU A 149 3.13 4.66 -0.34
N ALA A 150 2.44 3.53 -0.17
CA ALA A 150 0.98 3.51 -0.07
C ALA A 150 0.47 4.27 1.18
N LEU A 151 1.16 4.13 2.31
CA LEU A 151 0.82 4.86 3.55
C LEU A 151 1.09 6.36 3.42
N ILE A 152 2.22 6.75 2.80
CA ILE A 152 2.56 8.15 2.53
C ILE A 152 1.51 8.78 1.59
N ALA A 153 1.09 8.05 0.56
CA ALA A 153 0.12 8.52 -0.42
C ALA A 153 -1.22 8.92 0.21
N VAL A 154 -1.64 8.26 1.30
CA VAL A 154 -2.87 8.62 2.04
C VAL A 154 -2.63 9.66 3.14
N GLY A 155 -1.39 10.13 3.32
CA GLY A 155 -1.06 11.19 4.27
C GLY A 155 -0.55 10.72 5.63
N MET A 156 -0.15 9.46 5.77
CA MET A 156 0.49 9.00 7.00
C MET A 156 1.94 9.49 7.12
N PRO A 157 2.41 9.91 8.31
CA PRO A 157 3.74 10.48 8.53
C PRO A 157 4.81 9.39 8.65
N VAL A 158 5.09 8.68 7.56
CA VAL A 158 6.05 7.57 7.52
C VAL A 158 7.47 8.09 7.32
N GLU A 159 8.39 7.63 8.17
CA GLU A 159 9.84 7.85 8.09
C GLU A 159 10.56 6.52 7.94
N MET A 160 11.38 6.36 6.90
CA MET A 160 12.17 5.13 6.71
C MET A 160 13.28 5.06 7.74
N LEU A 161 13.35 3.98 8.50
CA LEU A 161 14.39 3.75 9.50
C LEU A 161 15.67 3.26 8.83
N SER A 162 16.76 4.01 9.02
CA SER A 162 18.09 3.57 8.58
C SER A 162 18.72 2.63 9.62
N SER A 163 19.73 1.86 9.19
CA SER A 163 20.54 1.01 10.07
C SER A 163 21.08 1.79 11.27
N ARG A 164 21.56 3.02 11.06
CA ARG A 164 22.06 3.88 12.13
C ARG A 164 20.99 4.19 13.20
N VAL A 165 19.73 4.40 12.78
CA VAL A 165 18.62 4.65 13.72
C VAL A 165 18.30 3.39 14.49
N LEU A 166 18.30 2.23 13.83
CA LEU A 166 18.06 0.94 14.48
C LEU A 166 19.14 0.60 15.49
N GLU A 167 20.40 0.89 15.22
CA GLU A 167 21.54 0.59 16.07
C GLU A 167 21.72 1.59 17.21
N HIS A 168 21.49 2.89 16.97
CA HIS A 168 21.90 3.94 17.91
C HIS A 168 20.85 5.03 18.12
N GLY A 169 19.80 5.12 17.30
CA GLY A 169 18.81 6.19 17.36
C GLY A 169 17.86 6.08 18.56
N ASP A 170 17.20 7.17 18.87
CA ASP A 170 16.10 7.18 19.85
C ASP A 170 14.82 6.70 19.22
N LEU A 171 14.39 5.48 19.56
CA LEU A 171 13.16 4.87 19.04
C LEU A 171 11.90 5.41 19.73
N SER A 172 12.02 6.02 20.92
CA SER A 172 10.85 6.55 21.66
C SER A 172 10.16 7.71 20.97
N ARG A 173 10.82 8.33 19.98
CA ARG A 173 10.29 9.41 19.16
C ARG A 173 9.21 8.96 18.16
N TYR A 174 9.07 7.66 17.92
CA TYR A 174 8.06 7.10 17.01
C TYR A 174 6.80 6.71 17.78
N ASP A 175 5.64 7.08 17.24
CA ASP A 175 4.33 6.65 17.77
C ASP A 175 4.09 5.17 17.51
N ALA A 176 4.58 4.68 16.37
CA ALA A 176 4.56 3.27 15.98
C ALA A 176 5.79 2.96 15.11
N ILE A 177 6.25 1.72 15.16
CA ILE A 177 7.26 1.19 14.23
C ILE A 177 6.65 0.00 13.48
N VAL A 178 6.86 -0.03 12.17
CA VAL A 178 6.40 -1.10 11.27
C VAL A 178 7.61 -1.82 10.69
N VAL A 179 7.60 -3.14 10.77
CA VAL A 179 8.54 -4.02 10.09
C VAL A 179 7.87 -4.57 8.84
N GLY A 180 8.46 -4.31 7.70
CA GLY A 180 7.96 -4.75 6.40
C GLY A 180 8.07 -6.28 6.19
N PRO A 181 7.43 -6.80 5.12
CA PRO A 181 7.41 -8.22 4.82
C PRO A 181 8.84 -8.75 4.59
N ARG A 182 9.18 -9.86 5.26
CA ARG A 182 10.47 -10.53 5.15
C ARG A 182 11.69 -9.67 5.52
N ALA A 183 11.51 -8.59 6.26
CA ALA A 183 12.60 -7.67 6.57
C ALA A 183 13.72 -8.35 7.37
N TYR A 184 13.41 -9.31 8.25
CA TYR A 184 14.41 -10.07 9.01
C TYR A 184 15.29 -10.98 8.16
N GLU A 185 14.93 -11.21 6.89
CA GLU A 185 15.80 -11.94 5.94
C GLU A 185 16.71 -11.01 5.17
N THR A 186 16.31 -9.78 4.96
CA THR A 186 16.97 -8.85 4.03
C THR A 186 17.75 -7.75 4.71
N ASP A 187 17.52 -7.52 6.02
CA ASP A 187 18.15 -6.44 6.79
C ASP A 187 18.86 -6.99 8.04
N SER A 188 20.17 -7.12 7.95
CA SER A 188 21.00 -7.56 9.07
C SER A 188 21.05 -6.55 10.23
N SER A 189 20.85 -5.26 9.95
CA SER A 189 20.79 -4.23 11.00
C SER A 189 19.53 -4.33 11.83
N LEU A 190 18.41 -4.77 11.21
CA LEU A 190 17.18 -5.11 11.92
C LEU A 190 17.41 -6.29 12.88
N VAL A 191 18.08 -7.34 12.41
CA VAL A 191 18.43 -8.50 13.23
C VAL A 191 19.27 -8.06 14.44
N ALA A 192 20.32 -7.26 14.21
CA ALA A 192 21.17 -6.73 15.28
C ALA A 192 20.42 -5.80 16.24
N GLY A 193 19.53 -4.97 15.71
CA GLY A 193 18.73 -4.00 16.45
C GLY A 193 17.47 -4.55 17.12
N ASN A 194 17.15 -5.85 16.95
CA ASN A 194 15.90 -6.43 17.42
C ASN A 194 15.67 -6.23 18.94
N SER A 195 16.69 -6.41 19.76
CA SER A 195 16.59 -6.21 21.21
C SER A 195 16.14 -4.80 21.58
N ARG A 196 16.54 -3.79 20.81
CA ARG A 196 16.13 -2.39 21.00
C ARG A 196 14.67 -2.16 20.59
N LEU A 197 14.20 -2.82 19.52
CA LEU A 197 12.78 -2.81 19.14
C LEU A 197 11.92 -3.45 20.23
N LEU A 198 12.35 -4.58 20.79
CA LEU A 198 11.63 -5.21 21.91
C LEU A 198 11.66 -4.35 23.20
N ALA A 199 12.77 -3.65 23.46
CA ALA A 199 12.84 -2.69 24.56
C ALA A 199 11.90 -1.49 24.33
N TYR A 200 11.81 -0.98 23.09
CA TYR A 200 10.86 0.07 22.70
C TYR A 200 9.40 -0.36 22.98
N VAL A 201 9.03 -1.59 22.61
CA VAL A 201 7.69 -2.12 22.93
C VAL A 201 7.47 -2.17 24.45
N ARG A 202 8.40 -2.76 25.22
CA ARG A 202 8.25 -2.85 26.68
C ARG A 202 8.13 -1.49 27.37
N ALA A 203 8.72 -0.46 26.78
CA ALA A 203 8.66 0.92 27.27
C ALA A 203 7.36 1.67 26.91
N GLY A 204 6.47 1.10 26.09
CA GLY A 204 5.18 1.70 25.71
C GLY A 204 5.00 1.95 24.21
N GLY A 205 5.95 1.51 23.37
CA GLY A 205 5.86 1.62 21.93
C GLY A 205 4.90 0.61 21.29
N LEU A 206 4.49 0.87 20.06
CA LEU A 206 3.74 -0.05 19.21
C LEU A 206 4.64 -0.57 18.10
N LEU A 207 4.79 -1.89 18.01
CA LEU A 207 5.51 -2.56 16.94
C LEU A 207 4.56 -3.45 16.14
N VAL A 208 4.44 -3.17 14.85
CA VAL A 208 3.66 -3.97 13.89
C VAL A 208 4.64 -4.72 12.98
N VAL A 209 4.63 -6.03 13.05
CA VAL A 209 5.48 -6.91 12.22
C VAL A 209 4.61 -7.58 11.18
N GLN A 210 4.84 -7.25 9.90
CA GLN A 210 4.21 -7.93 8.78
C GLN A 210 4.85 -9.31 8.59
N TYR A 211 4.26 -10.16 7.73
CA TYR A 211 4.67 -11.54 7.60
C TYR A 211 6.20 -11.71 7.46
N GLN A 212 6.70 -12.69 8.18
CA GLN A 212 8.09 -13.14 8.12
C GLN A 212 8.13 -14.61 7.72
N GLN A 213 9.32 -15.13 7.44
CA GLN A 213 9.54 -16.54 7.13
C GLN A 213 10.11 -17.30 8.35
N PRO A 214 10.23 -18.64 8.31
CA PRO A 214 10.71 -19.45 9.43
C PRO A 214 12.00 -19.00 10.12
N PRO A 215 12.98 -18.34 9.46
CA PRO A 215 14.13 -17.76 10.16
C PRO A 215 13.79 -16.77 11.26
N PHE A 216 12.62 -16.11 11.17
CA PHE A 216 12.10 -15.24 12.25
C PHE A 216 11.84 -16.01 13.54
N THR A 217 11.23 -17.19 13.44
CA THR A 217 11.02 -18.10 14.55
C THR A 217 12.35 -18.62 15.12
N ALA A 218 13.25 -19.07 14.23
CA ALA A 218 14.55 -19.62 14.63
C ALA A 218 15.42 -18.59 15.36
N GLY A 219 15.32 -17.30 14.99
CA GLY A 219 16.02 -16.19 15.63
C GLY A 219 15.36 -15.67 16.91
N ASN A 220 14.19 -16.17 17.31
CA ASN A 220 13.41 -15.70 18.46
C ASN A 220 13.21 -14.17 18.43
N PHE A 221 12.85 -13.61 17.27
CA PHE A 221 12.74 -12.16 17.09
C PHE A 221 11.45 -11.56 17.64
N ALA A 222 10.42 -12.36 17.92
CA ALA A 222 9.21 -11.92 18.61
C ALA A 222 9.44 -11.74 20.12
N PRO A 223 8.65 -10.88 20.81
CA PRO A 223 8.79 -10.69 22.26
C PRO A 223 8.42 -11.94 23.08
N GLU A 224 7.50 -12.75 22.59
CA GLU A 224 7.09 -14.06 23.09
C GLU A 224 7.05 -15.03 21.91
N LYS A 225 7.09 -16.33 22.15
CA LYS A 225 7.23 -17.35 21.10
C LYS A 225 6.10 -17.26 20.07
N ILE A 226 6.47 -17.15 18.80
CA ILE A 226 5.61 -17.33 17.62
C ILE A 226 6.32 -18.34 16.71
N GLU A 227 5.61 -19.36 16.27
CA GLU A 227 6.10 -20.33 15.29
C GLU A 227 5.45 -20.05 13.95
N ILE A 228 6.26 -19.80 12.93
CA ILE A 228 5.82 -19.52 11.57
C ILE A 228 6.23 -20.69 10.68
N THR A 229 5.30 -21.18 9.89
CA THR A 229 5.56 -22.22 8.89
C THR A 229 5.32 -21.69 7.47
N ARG A 230 5.68 -22.51 6.47
CA ARG A 230 5.48 -22.14 5.07
C ARG A 230 4.10 -22.51 4.53
N ILE A 231 3.37 -23.34 5.25
CA ILE A 231 2.09 -23.92 4.78
C ILE A 231 0.88 -23.15 5.26
N ASP A 232 1.00 -22.41 6.38
CA ASP A 232 -0.13 -21.70 6.96
C ASP A 232 -0.39 -20.41 6.18
N ARG A 233 -1.47 -20.42 5.39
CA ARG A 233 -1.89 -19.31 4.52
C ARG A 233 -3.33 -19.50 4.06
N VAL A 234 -3.92 -18.44 3.49
CA VAL A 234 -5.22 -18.47 2.81
C VAL A 234 -5.04 -17.80 1.45
N THR A 235 -5.17 -18.59 0.39
CA THR A 235 -4.86 -18.20 -1.00
C THR A 235 -6.08 -17.67 -1.75
N ASP A 236 -7.29 -18.01 -1.35
CA ASP A 236 -8.50 -17.45 -1.92
C ASP A 236 -8.74 -16.05 -1.36
N GLU A 237 -8.63 -15.06 -2.21
CA GLU A 237 -8.87 -13.65 -1.85
C GLU A 237 -10.33 -13.38 -1.45
N ASN A 238 -11.25 -14.30 -1.72
CA ASN A 238 -12.65 -14.21 -1.33
C ASN A 238 -12.98 -15.07 -0.10
N ALA A 239 -12.03 -15.82 0.45
CA ALA A 239 -12.24 -16.63 1.63
C ALA A 239 -12.92 -15.83 2.75
N PRO A 240 -13.97 -16.36 3.40
CA PRO A 240 -14.62 -15.67 4.51
C PRO A 240 -13.66 -15.38 5.65
N VAL A 241 -13.73 -14.18 6.22
CA VAL A 241 -12.94 -13.76 7.36
C VAL A 241 -13.85 -13.54 8.55
N ARG A 242 -13.59 -14.25 9.65
CA ARG A 242 -14.31 -14.11 10.90
C ARG A 242 -13.48 -13.34 11.92
N ILE A 243 -14.03 -12.24 12.43
CA ILE A 243 -13.46 -11.48 13.54
C ILE A 243 -13.76 -12.24 14.84
N LEU A 244 -12.72 -12.58 15.60
CA LEU A 244 -12.84 -13.34 16.85
C LEU A 244 -13.15 -12.45 18.06
N GLU A 245 -12.61 -11.21 18.05
CA GLU A 245 -12.74 -10.24 19.15
C GLU A 245 -13.25 -8.90 18.60
N SER A 246 -14.54 -8.81 18.27
CA SER A 246 -15.13 -7.65 17.56
C SER A 246 -15.07 -6.33 18.34
N SER A 247 -14.89 -6.38 19.66
CA SER A 247 -14.71 -5.21 20.53
C SER A 247 -13.26 -4.72 20.61
N HIS A 248 -12.31 -5.47 20.03
CA HIS A 248 -10.90 -5.09 20.08
C HIS A 248 -10.66 -3.74 19.35
N PRO A 249 -9.85 -2.82 19.90
CA PRO A 249 -9.61 -1.50 19.30
C PRO A 249 -9.16 -1.54 17.83
N ILE A 250 -8.45 -2.58 17.42
CA ILE A 250 -8.03 -2.81 16.03
C ILE A 250 -9.24 -2.92 15.07
N PHE A 251 -10.43 -3.33 15.55
CA PHE A 251 -11.62 -3.40 14.70
C PHE A 251 -12.61 -2.26 14.91
N THR A 252 -12.35 -1.38 15.87
CA THR A 252 -13.30 -0.33 16.23
C THR A 252 -12.77 1.10 16.08
N THR A 253 -11.46 1.31 16.05
CA THR A 253 -10.86 2.65 16.18
C THR A 253 -9.60 2.83 15.34
N PRO A 254 -9.50 3.90 14.52
CA PRO A 254 -10.53 4.92 14.27
C PRO A 254 -11.62 4.45 13.30
N ASN A 255 -11.41 3.37 12.56
CA ASN A 255 -12.34 2.83 11.58
C ASN A 255 -13.08 1.62 12.17
N ARG A 256 -14.39 1.55 11.95
CA ARG A 256 -15.14 0.33 12.28
C ARG A 256 -14.98 -0.67 11.15
N ILE A 257 -14.31 -1.80 11.43
CA ILE A 257 -14.07 -2.87 10.47
C ILE A 257 -15.25 -3.84 10.48
N GLY A 258 -15.73 -4.19 9.29
CA GLY A 258 -16.85 -5.12 9.08
C GLY A 258 -16.62 -5.99 7.84
N ASP A 259 -17.67 -6.71 7.40
CA ASP A 259 -17.58 -7.68 6.32
C ASP A 259 -17.14 -7.04 4.99
N SER A 260 -17.62 -5.82 4.70
CA SER A 260 -17.25 -5.10 3.47
C SER A 260 -15.77 -4.71 3.39
N ASP A 261 -15.04 -4.67 4.51
CA ASP A 261 -13.60 -4.38 4.51
C ASP A 261 -12.75 -5.56 3.97
N TRP A 262 -13.35 -6.73 3.82
CA TRP A 262 -12.72 -7.90 3.22
C TRP A 262 -13.03 -8.06 1.73
N GLU A 263 -13.85 -7.19 1.15
CA GLU A 263 -14.18 -7.21 -0.27
C GLU A 263 -13.07 -6.61 -1.13
N GLY A 264 -12.92 -7.14 -2.34
CA GLY A 264 -11.96 -6.63 -3.33
C GLY A 264 -10.49 -6.81 -2.97
N TRP A 265 -10.17 -7.69 -2.02
CA TRP A 265 -8.81 -8.15 -1.80
C TRP A 265 -8.29 -8.82 -3.07
N VAL A 266 -7.00 -8.83 -3.28
CA VAL A 266 -6.37 -9.36 -4.49
C VAL A 266 -5.38 -10.46 -4.18
N GLN A 267 -5.39 -11.50 -4.98
CA GLN A 267 -4.49 -12.65 -5.01
C GLN A 267 -4.60 -13.60 -3.79
N GLU A 268 -4.66 -13.10 -2.58
CA GLU A 268 -4.68 -13.92 -1.36
C GLU A 268 -5.10 -13.10 -0.14
N ARG A 269 -5.62 -13.74 0.90
CA ARG A 269 -5.83 -13.12 2.21
C ARG A 269 -4.51 -12.91 2.93
N GLY A 270 -3.62 -13.89 2.88
CA GLY A 270 -2.33 -13.79 3.51
C GLY A 270 -1.54 -15.09 3.53
N LEU A 271 -0.32 -15.01 4.07
CA LEU A 271 0.67 -16.09 4.02
C LEU A 271 1.58 -16.04 5.26
N TYR A 272 2.24 -17.15 5.53
CA TYR A 272 3.10 -17.30 6.70
C TYR A 272 2.37 -16.91 7.99
N PHE A 273 1.17 -17.42 8.16
CA PHE A 273 0.45 -17.26 9.42
C PHE A 273 1.19 -17.95 10.55
N ALA A 274 1.01 -17.45 11.75
CA ALA A 274 1.53 -18.15 12.92
C ALA A 274 0.81 -19.50 13.08
N HIS A 275 1.59 -20.57 13.08
CA HIS A 275 1.13 -21.93 13.33
C HIS A 275 0.77 -22.15 14.80
N SER A 276 1.65 -21.64 15.68
CA SER A 276 1.45 -21.65 17.12
C SER A 276 2.05 -20.39 17.75
N TRP A 277 1.57 -20.04 18.94
CA TRP A 277 1.99 -18.84 19.67
C TRP A 277 1.84 -18.99 21.17
N ALA A 278 2.61 -18.18 21.92
CA ALA A 278 2.53 -18.12 23.36
C ALA A 278 1.18 -17.54 23.84
N PRO A 279 0.69 -17.88 25.07
CA PRO A 279 -0.59 -17.39 25.60
C PRO A 279 -0.71 -15.87 25.75
N ALA A 280 0.39 -15.14 25.66
CA ALA A 280 0.40 -13.68 25.66
C ALA A 280 -0.28 -13.06 24.41
N TYR A 281 -0.41 -13.82 23.32
CA TYR A 281 -1.04 -13.36 22.10
C TYR A 281 -2.52 -13.72 22.04
N THR A 282 -3.31 -12.75 21.61
CA THR A 282 -4.73 -12.94 21.28
C THR A 282 -4.85 -13.06 19.75
N PRO A 283 -5.35 -14.18 19.21
CA PRO A 283 -5.69 -14.29 17.81
C PRO A 283 -6.96 -13.48 17.53
N LEU A 284 -6.92 -12.63 16.52
CA LEU A 284 -8.00 -11.68 16.24
C LEU A 284 -8.89 -12.08 15.06
N LEU A 285 -8.39 -12.92 14.17
CA LEU A 285 -9.10 -13.35 12.96
C LEU A 285 -9.06 -14.88 12.83
N SER A 286 -10.07 -15.41 12.14
CA SER A 286 -10.12 -16.79 11.67
C SER A 286 -10.55 -16.82 10.22
N MET A 287 -9.86 -17.64 9.39
CA MET A 287 -10.13 -17.80 7.96
C MET A 287 -9.57 -19.11 7.45
N ALA A 288 -10.10 -19.61 6.33
CA ALA A 288 -9.59 -20.79 5.66
C ALA A 288 -9.91 -20.73 4.15
N ASP A 289 -9.08 -21.39 3.34
CA ASP A 289 -9.46 -21.71 1.97
C ASP A 289 -10.61 -22.73 1.97
N PRO A 290 -11.48 -22.79 0.94
CA PRO A 290 -12.59 -23.75 0.89
C PRO A 290 -12.11 -25.20 1.04
N GLY A 291 -12.62 -25.88 2.06
CA GLY A 291 -12.26 -27.27 2.38
C GLY A 291 -11.06 -27.44 3.31
N ASP A 292 -10.37 -26.37 3.66
CA ASP A 292 -9.22 -26.41 4.57
C ASP A 292 -9.63 -26.16 6.04
N THR A 293 -8.70 -26.46 6.94
CA THR A 293 -8.87 -26.21 8.38
C THR A 293 -8.74 -24.72 8.69
N GLU A 294 -9.62 -24.21 9.58
CA GLU A 294 -9.57 -22.84 10.08
C GLU A 294 -8.20 -22.46 10.64
N GLN A 295 -7.67 -21.34 10.18
CA GLN A 295 -6.41 -20.75 10.64
C GLN A 295 -6.68 -19.47 11.40
N ARG A 296 -6.03 -19.31 12.56
CA ARG A 296 -6.24 -18.18 13.47
C ARG A 296 -4.99 -17.32 13.66
N GLY A 297 -3.87 -17.70 13.06
CA GLY A 297 -2.58 -17.02 13.24
C GLY A 297 -2.31 -15.88 12.26
N SER A 298 -3.31 -15.43 11.50
CA SER A 298 -3.15 -14.37 10.49
C SER A 298 -2.98 -12.97 11.09
N LEU A 299 -3.54 -12.74 12.28
CA LEU A 299 -3.41 -11.48 13.03
C LEU A 299 -3.38 -11.78 14.52
N LEU A 300 -2.23 -11.57 15.12
CA LEU A 300 -1.97 -11.75 16.55
C LEU A 300 -1.66 -10.41 17.19
N ALA A 301 -2.26 -10.14 18.35
CA ALA A 301 -2.04 -8.94 19.14
C ALA A 301 -1.64 -9.30 20.56
N ALA A 302 -0.69 -8.54 21.14
CA ALA A 302 -0.25 -8.71 22.52
C ALA A 302 0.08 -7.37 23.19
N THR A 303 -0.19 -7.26 24.48
CA THR A 303 0.35 -6.21 25.33
C THR A 303 1.63 -6.74 25.98
N ILE A 304 2.76 -6.09 25.70
CA ILE A 304 4.09 -6.49 26.15
C ILE A 304 4.70 -5.36 26.98
N GLY A 305 4.80 -5.57 28.27
CA GLY A 305 5.19 -4.51 29.19
C GLY A 305 4.17 -3.37 29.19
N LYS A 306 4.57 -2.15 28.78
CA LYS A 306 3.69 -0.98 28.68
C LYS A 306 3.18 -0.73 27.25
N GLY A 307 3.65 -1.48 26.27
CA GLY A 307 3.36 -1.26 24.86
C GLY A 307 2.64 -2.42 24.21
N HIS A 308 2.55 -2.35 22.89
CA HIS A 308 1.79 -3.29 22.09
C HIS A 308 2.63 -3.89 20.97
N TYR A 309 2.37 -5.14 20.68
CA TYR A 309 3.00 -5.88 19.60
C TYR A 309 1.92 -6.54 18.72
N VAL A 310 2.07 -6.41 17.41
CA VAL A 310 1.22 -7.06 16.43
C VAL A 310 2.08 -7.87 15.48
N TYR A 311 1.72 -9.14 15.26
CA TYR A 311 2.18 -9.92 14.13
C TYR A 311 1.02 -10.10 13.15
N THR A 312 1.26 -9.86 11.86
CA THR A 312 0.24 -10.08 10.83
C THR A 312 0.82 -10.78 9.60
N GLY A 313 0.21 -11.90 9.22
CA GLY A 313 0.43 -12.60 7.97
C GLY A 313 -0.49 -12.12 6.83
N LEU A 314 -1.37 -11.13 7.08
CA LEU A 314 -2.23 -10.57 6.04
C LEU A 314 -1.39 -9.92 4.92
N ALA A 315 -1.81 -10.10 3.67
CA ALA A 315 -1.06 -9.68 2.49
C ALA A 315 -1.15 -8.16 2.21
N PHE A 316 -0.92 -7.31 3.23
CA PHE A 316 -0.97 -5.85 3.10
C PHE A 316 -0.05 -5.31 2.00
N PHE A 317 1.09 -5.95 1.76
CA PHE A 317 2.04 -5.61 0.70
C PHE A 317 1.47 -5.74 -0.72
N ARG A 318 0.34 -6.47 -0.88
CA ARG A 318 -0.45 -6.54 -2.11
C ARG A 318 -1.63 -5.60 -2.07
N GLN A 319 -2.36 -5.59 -0.96
CA GLN A 319 -3.63 -4.88 -0.84
C GLN A 319 -3.48 -3.36 -0.85
N LEU A 320 -2.49 -2.82 -0.12
CA LEU A 320 -2.28 -1.37 -0.07
C LEU A 320 -1.84 -0.81 -1.43
N PRO A 321 -0.83 -1.38 -2.13
CA PRO A 321 -0.50 -0.94 -3.48
C PRO A 321 -1.60 -1.16 -4.53
N ALA A 322 -2.58 -2.04 -4.27
CA ALA A 322 -3.76 -2.25 -5.12
C ALA A 322 -4.94 -1.33 -4.77
N GLY A 323 -4.79 -0.48 -3.76
CA GLY A 323 -5.83 0.47 -3.36
C GLY A 323 -7.05 -0.17 -2.69
N VAL A 324 -6.90 -1.30 -1.99
CA VAL A 324 -8.01 -2.02 -1.34
C VAL A 324 -8.47 -1.25 -0.10
N PRO A 325 -9.70 -0.70 -0.08
CA PRO A 325 -10.15 0.20 0.98
C PRO A 325 -10.09 -0.39 2.38
N GLY A 326 -10.61 -1.61 2.57
CA GLY A 326 -10.63 -2.26 3.88
C GLY A 326 -9.24 -2.54 4.44
N ALA A 327 -8.26 -2.83 3.56
CA ALA A 327 -6.87 -3.01 3.98
C ALA A 327 -6.27 -1.71 4.55
N TYR A 328 -6.55 -0.56 3.94
CA TYR A 328 -6.13 0.75 4.47
C TYR A 328 -6.78 1.05 5.83
N ARG A 329 -8.08 0.79 5.95
CA ARG A 329 -8.84 1.01 7.19
C ARG A 329 -8.30 0.14 8.34
N LEU A 330 -8.08 -1.14 8.07
CA LEU A 330 -7.49 -2.07 9.04
C LEU A 330 -6.05 -1.69 9.41
N PHE A 331 -5.22 -1.34 8.42
CA PHE A 331 -3.83 -0.94 8.68
C PHE A 331 -3.75 0.35 9.50
N ALA A 332 -4.63 1.33 9.21
CA ALA A 332 -4.76 2.55 10.02
C ALA A 332 -5.11 2.23 11.48
N ASN A 333 -6.01 1.27 11.70
CA ASN A 333 -6.38 0.82 13.04
C ASN A 333 -5.24 0.08 13.76
N LEU A 334 -4.46 -0.76 13.03
CA LEU A 334 -3.25 -1.37 13.62
C LEU A 334 -2.33 -0.31 14.18
N LEU A 335 -2.10 0.78 13.43
CA LEU A 335 -1.24 1.88 13.84
C LEU A 335 -1.85 2.76 14.94
N ALA A 336 -3.17 2.79 15.06
CA ALA A 336 -3.88 3.51 16.10
C ALA A 336 -3.82 2.81 17.46
N TRP A 337 -3.54 1.51 17.49
CA TRP A 337 -3.53 0.71 18.73
C TRP A 337 -2.25 0.92 19.52
N LYS A 338 -2.02 2.15 19.95
CA LYS A 338 -0.89 2.52 20.81
C LYS A 338 -1.30 2.64 22.25
N ALA A 339 -0.36 2.40 23.15
CA ALA A 339 -0.56 2.67 24.57
C ALA A 339 -0.91 4.16 24.77
N LYS A 340 -1.87 4.47 25.63
CA LYS A 340 -2.13 5.86 26.01
C LYS A 340 -0.84 6.41 26.62
N LYS A 341 -0.31 7.52 26.09
CA LYS A 341 0.75 8.24 26.78
C LYS A 341 0.21 8.65 28.15
N PRO A 342 0.95 8.43 29.25
CA PRO A 342 0.54 8.81 30.58
C PRO A 342 0.31 10.33 30.67
#